data_56cf8afae32f5c400edf28cf793b397e
#
_entry.id   56cf8afae32f5c400edf28cf793b397e
#
_cell.length_a   1.000
_cell.length_b   1.000
_cell.length_c   1.000
_cell.angle_alpha   90.00
_cell.angle_beta   90.00
_cell.angle_gamma   90.00
#
_symmetry.space_group_name_H-M   'P 1'
#
loop_
_entity.id
_entity.type
_entity.pdbx_description
1 polymer ?
#
loop_
_entity_poly.entity_id
_entity_poly.type
_entity_poly.pdbx_seq_one_letter_code
_entity_poly.pdbx_strand_id
1 'polypeptide(L)'
;MVAPAIGGAFGGKLEVTVEPVAAVLSQMTGKPVKVEYNRKESILSTRVRHASVNYVKTGFMKDGTLKAVDFKVYTNTGAYASSALNVSGAMSHKVFKAYKIDHMRFQCQPVYTNTE
;
A
#
# COMPACT_ATOMS: atom_id res chain seq x y z
N MET A 1 -19.71 -7.69 -17.71
CA MET A 1 -18.65 -6.76 -17.22
C MET A 1 -17.52 -6.78 -18.24
N VAL A 2 -17.01 -5.62 -18.63
CA VAL A 2 -15.85 -5.49 -19.50
C VAL A 2 -14.71 -4.91 -18.66
N ALA A 3 -13.59 -5.62 -18.58
CA ALA A 3 -12.40 -5.15 -17.88
C ALA A 3 -11.44 -4.50 -18.90
N PRO A 4 -11.22 -3.19 -18.84
CA PRO A 4 -10.25 -2.53 -19.72
C PRO A 4 -8.81 -2.85 -19.29
N ALA A 5 -7.86 -2.50 -20.15
CA ALA A 5 -6.44 -2.61 -19.78
C ALA A 5 -6.11 -1.68 -18.60
N ILE A 6 -5.35 -2.21 -17.63
CA ILE A 6 -4.96 -1.46 -16.44
C ILE A 6 -3.57 -0.87 -16.69
N GLY A 7 -3.49 0.48 -16.69
CA GLY A 7 -2.23 1.19 -16.89
C GLY A 7 -1.28 1.20 -15.69
N GLY A 8 -1.79 0.93 -14.51
CA GLY A 8 -1.04 0.86 -13.26
C GLY A 8 -1.98 0.80 -12.08
N ALA A 9 -1.61 0.12 -11.01
CA ALA A 9 -2.44 -0.03 -9.83
C ALA A 9 -1.75 0.46 -8.55
N PHE A 10 -0.47 0.11 -8.35
CA PHE A 10 0.35 0.49 -7.18
C PHE A 10 -0.32 0.22 -5.83
N GLY A 11 -1.18 -0.81 -5.78
CA GLY A 11 -1.99 -1.17 -4.61
C GLY A 11 -3.39 -0.56 -4.57
N GLY A 12 -3.67 0.51 -5.30
CA GLY A 12 -4.97 1.21 -5.26
C GLY A 12 -6.12 0.52 -5.99
N LYS A 13 -5.84 -0.56 -6.74
CA LYS A 13 -6.85 -1.34 -7.46
C LYS A 13 -6.93 -2.80 -6.99
N LEU A 14 -6.49 -3.08 -5.78
CA LEU A 14 -6.54 -4.43 -5.20
C LEU A 14 -7.91 -4.79 -4.65
N GLU A 15 -8.69 -3.82 -4.30
CA GLU A 15 -10.04 -4.01 -3.78
C GLU A 15 -11.09 -3.47 -4.74
N VAL A 16 -12.26 -4.03 -4.59
CA VAL A 16 -13.44 -3.63 -5.33
C VAL A 16 -13.92 -2.28 -4.82
N THR A 17 -14.05 -1.28 -5.69
CA THR A 17 -14.44 0.09 -5.31
C THR A 17 -15.74 0.52 -5.99
N VAL A 18 -15.69 0.76 -7.29
CA VAL A 18 -16.83 1.26 -8.08
C VAL A 18 -17.64 0.14 -8.74
N GLU A 19 -17.07 -1.05 -8.86
CA GLU A 19 -17.64 -2.16 -9.62
C GLU A 19 -19.00 -2.63 -9.08
N PRO A 20 -19.22 -2.81 -7.76
CA PRO A 20 -20.52 -3.19 -7.22
C PRO A 20 -21.57 -2.13 -7.45
N VAL A 21 -21.21 -0.85 -7.30
CA VAL A 21 -22.14 0.26 -7.52
C VAL A 21 -22.58 0.29 -8.98
N ALA A 22 -21.63 0.18 -9.91
CA ALA A 22 -21.95 0.13 -11.34
C ALA A 22 -22.83 -1.08 -11.69
N ALA A 23 -22.54 -2.24 -11.11
CA ALA A 23 -23.31 -3.46 -11.35
C ALA A 23 -24.76 -3.34 -10.86
N VAL A 24 -24.97 -2.88 -9.62
CA VAL A 24 -26.30 -2.68 -9.05
C VAL A 24 -27.10 -1.66 -9.85
N LEU A 25 -26.50 -0.51 -10.18
CA LEU A 25 -27.17 0.52 -10.97
C LEU A 25 -27.53 0.02 -12.37
N SER A 26 -26.67 -0.77 -13.01
CA SER A 26 -26.95 -1.37 -14.31
C SER A 26 -28.12 -2.37 -14.23
N GLN A 27 -28.17 -3.16 -13.18
CA GLN A 27 -29.28 -4.09 -12.93
C GLN A 27 -30.59 -3.35 -12.69
N MET A 28 -30.59 -2.29 -11.88
CA MET A 28 -31.79 -1.51 -11.56
C MET A 28 -32.34 -0.74 -12.77
N THR A 29 -31.47 -0.25 -13.63
CA THR A 29 -31.87 0.58 -14.78
C THR A 29 -32.08 -0.21 -16.06
N GLY A 30 -31.59 -1.43 -16.14
CA GLY A 30 -31.53 -2.24 -17.37
C GLY A 30 -30.66 -1.63 -18.47
N LYS A 31 -29.77 -0.72 -18.12
CA LYS A 31 -28.93 0.03 -19.05
C LYS A 31 -27.44 -0.05 -18.69
N PRO A 32 -26.52 0.16 -19.65
CA PRO A 32 -25.11 0.33 -19.35
C PRO A 32 -24.89 1.51 -18.42
N VAL A 33 -24.05 1.31 -17.39
CA VAL A 33 -23.68 2.33 -16.40
C VAL A 33 -22.18 2.51 -16.39
N LYS A 34 -21.73 3.77 -16.43
CA LYS A 34 -20.33 4.18 -16.21
C LYS A 34 -20.23 4.91 -14.87
N VAL A 35 -19.32 4.48 -14.01
CA VAL A 35 -18.93 5.19 -12.79
C VAL A 35 -17.48 5.60 -12.93
N GLU A 36 -17.20 6.86 -12.68
CA GLU A 36 -15.85 7.43 -12.79
C GLU A 36 -15.61 8.40 -11.63
N TYR A 37 -14.59 8.11 -10.84
CA TYR A 37 -14.14 9.02 -9.78
C TYR A 37 -13.25 10.13 -10.35
N ASN A 38 -13.51 11.35 -9.98
CA ASN A 38 -12.54 12.42 -10.16
C ASN A 38 -11.38 12.28 -9.15
N ARG A 39 -10.37 13.14 -9.23
CA ARG A 39 -9.19 13.04 -8.37
C ARG A 39 -9.51 13.14 -6.88
N LYS A 40 -10.42 14.03 -6.52
CA LYS A 40 -10.83 14.24 -5.12
C LYS A 40 -11.58 13.02 -4.58
N GLU A 41 -12.55 12.52 -5.36
CA GLU A 41 -13.30 11.31 -5.02
C GLU A 41 -12.38 10.09 -4.89
N SER A 42 -11.42 9.94 -5.81
CA SER A 42 -10.43 8.86 -5.73
C SER A 42 -9.62 8.90 -4.43
N ILE A 43 -9.19 10.09 -3.98
CA ILE A 43 -8.42 10.24 -2.74
C ILE A 43 -9.29 9.95 -1.51
N LEU A 44 -10.56 10.35 -1.53
CA LEU A 44 -11.47 10.18 -0.38
C LEU A 44 -12.10 8.79 -0.29
N SER A 45 -12.26 8.10 -1.42
CA SER A 45 -13.04 6.85 -1.49
C SER A 45 -12.22 5.62 -1.83
N THR A 46 -10.91 5.79 -2.10
CA THR A 46 -10.02 4.66 -2.40
C THR A 46 -8.81 4.68 -1.50
N ARG A 47 -7.97 3.65 -1.62
CA ARG A 47 -6.77 3.54 -0.79
C ARG A 47 -5.70 4.53 -1.20
N VAL A 48 -5.07 5.08 -0.20
CA VAL A 48 -3.87 5.91 -0.32
C VAL A 48 -2.67 5.20 0.30
N ARG A 49 -1.47 5.74 0.13
CA ARG A 49 -0.28 5.21 0.80
C ARG A 49 -0.35 5.43 2.30
N HIS A 50 0.06 4.40 3.04
CA HIS A 50 0.21 4.53 4.49
C HIS A 50 1.28 5.57 4.84
N ALA A 51 0.94 6.52 5.67
CA ALA A 51 1.93 7.34 6.34
C ALA A 51 2.80 6.46 7.24
N SER A 52 4.09 6.75 7.33
CA SER A 52 4.99 5.94 8.14
C SER A 52 6.05 6.77 8.86
N VAL A 53 6.46 6.28 10.02
CA VAL A 53 7.62 6.75 10.74
C VAL A 53 8.68 5.66 10.70
N ASN A 54 9.88 6.02 10.24
CA ASN A 54 10.93 5.08 9.95
C ASN A 54 12.16 5.39 10.81
N TYR A 55 12.64 4.39 11.54
CA TYR A 55 13.89 4.44 12.30
C TYR A 55 14.87 3.50 11.64
N VAL A 56 15.98 4.05 11.14
CA VAL A 56 16.98 3.27 10.41
C VAL A 56 18.34 3.47 11.08
N LYS A 57 18.98 2.36 11.45
CA LYS A 57 20.37 2.33 11.86
C LYS A 57 21.16 1.49 10.87
N THR A 58 22.27 2.01 10.40
CA THR A 58 23.13 1.33 9.43
C THR A 58 24.54 1.20 9.99
N GLY A 59 25.14 0.04 9.80
CA GLY A 59 26.53 -0.22 10.15
C GLY A 59 27.37 -0.40 8.89
N PHE A 60 28.44 0.40 8.80
CA PHE A 60 29.37 0.35 7.68
C PHE A 60 30.77 -0.07 8.15
N MET A 61 31.49 -0.74 7.28
CA MET A 61 32.93 -0.93 7.42
C MET A 61 33.67 0.36 7.04
N LYS A 62 34.96 0.43 7.39
CA LYS A 62 35.79 1.61 7.04
C LYS A 62 35.94 1.86 5.54
N ASP A 63 35.77 0.82 4.74
CA ASP A 63 35.80 0.87 3.27
C ASP A 63 34.47 1.30 2.65
N GLY A 64 33.44 1.60 3.47
CA GLY A 64 32.11 1.99 3.01
C GLY A 64 31.15 0.80 2.76
N THR A 65 31.58 -0.43 2.97
CA THR A 65 30.73 -1.60 2.80
C THR A 65 29.62 -1.64 3.85
N LEU A 66 28.38 -1.72 3.41
CA LEU A 66 27.21 -1.85 4.29
C LEU A 66 27.15 -3.26 4.88
N LYS A 67 27.26 -3.39 6.20
CA LYS A 67 27.29 -4.68 6.91
C LYS A 67 26.01 -5.00 7.66
N ALA A 68 25.38 -4.00 8.25
CA ALA A 68 24.23 -4.22 9.10
C ALA A 68 23.18 -3.13 8.89
N VAL A 69 21.92 -3.52 8.96
CA VAL A 69 20.77 -2.61 8.98
C VAL A 69 19.77 -3.04 10.06
N ASP A 70 19.41 -2.11 10.92
CA ASP A 70 18.28 -2.23 11.83
C ASP A 70 17.22 -1.22 11.39
N PHE A 71 16.10 -1.73 10.88
CA PHE A 71 15.03 -0.93 10.32
C PHE A 71 13.71 -1.19 11.04
N LYS A 72 13.26 -0.19 11.79
CA LYS A 72 11.99 -0.23 12.49
C LYS A 72 11.02 0.78 11.89
N VAL A 73 9.81 0.32 11.57
CA VAL A 73 8.77 1.10 10.89
C VAL A 73 7.47 1.04 11.69
N TYR A 74 6.84 2.19 11.84
CA TYR A 74 5.45 2.30 12.25
C TYR A 74 4.65 2.79 11.06
N THR A 75 3.60 2.06 10.67
CA THR A 75 2.73 2.44 9.56
C THR A 75 1.35 2.80 10.06
N ASN A 76 0.80 3.91 9.58
CA ASN A 76 -0.59 4.25 9.82
C ASN A 76 -1.48 3.38 8.92
N THR A 77 -2.37 2.62 9.53
CA THR A 77 -3.27 1.72 8.80
C THR A 77 -4.67 2.29 8.62
N GLY A 78 -4.93 3.48 9.16
CA GLY A 78 -6.28 3.99 9.26
C GLY A 78 -7.15 3.16 10.22
N ALA A 79 -8.45 3.30 10.10
CA ALA A 79 -9.41 2.63 11.00
C ALA A 79 -9.60 1.13 10.67
N TYR A 80 -9.35 0.71 9.44
CA TYR A 80 -9.76 -0.61 8.95
C TYR A 80 -8.63 -1.59 8.64
N ALA A 81 -7.39 -1.23 8.86
CA ALA A 81 -6.19 -2.03 8.58
C ALA A 81 -6.01 -2.54 7.14
N SER A 82 -7.06 -2.88 6.46
CA SER A 82 -7.09 -3.26 5.05
C SER A 82 -5.92 -4.17 4.61
N SER A 83 -5.02 -3.71 3.74
CA SER A 83 -3.81 -4.43 3.30
C SER A 83 -2.57 -4.16 4.15
N ALA A 84 -2.68 -3.59 5.33
CA ALA A 84 -1.53 -3.15 6.13
C ALA A 84 -0.50 -4.26 6.38
N LEU A 85 -0.94 -5.48 6.67
CA LEU A 85 -0.05 -6.63 6.87
C LEU A 85 0.70 -7.00 5.59
N ASN A 86 0.02 -7.01 4.45
CA ASN A 86 0.63 -7.29 3.15
C ASN A 86 1.65 -6.21 2.76
N VAL A 87 1.32 -4.95 3.02
CA VAL A 87 2.23 -3.81 2.78
C VAL A 87 3.46 -3.92 3.67
N SER A 88 3.29 -4.25 4.95
CA SER A 88 4.38 -4.44 5.90
C SER A 88 5.34 -5.54 5.46
N GLY A 89 4.80 -6.68 5.01
CA GLY A 89 5.60 -7.76 4.45
C GLY A 89 6.34 -7.37 3.17
N ALA A 90 5.65 -6.67 2.27
CA ALA A 90 6.26 -6.19 1.02
C ALA A 90 7.37 -5.17 1.24
N MET A 91 7.29 -4.33 2.28
CA MET A 91 8.35 -3.39 2.64
C MET A 91 9.64 -4.11 3.01
N SER A 92 9.57 -5.16 3.83
CA SER A 92 10.75 -5.91 4.23
C SER A 92 11.48 -6.49 3.02
N HIS A 93 10.77 -7.20 2.16
CA HIS A 93 11.36 -7.84 0.99
C HIS A 93 12.03 -6.85 0.02
N LYS A 94 11.48 -5.65 -0.13
CA LYS A 94 12.03 -4.66 -1.06
C LYS A 94 13.30 -4.00 -0.55
N VAL A 95 13.36 -3.67 0.74
CA VAL A 95 14.56 -3.13 1.37
C VAL A 95 15.70 -4.14 1.26
N PHE A 96 15.42 -5.41 1.50
CA PHE A 96 16.43 -6.46 1.52
C PHE A 96 16.96 -6.86 0.15
N LYS A 97 16.17 -6.67 -0.90
CA LYS A 97 16.62 -6.96 -2.26
C LYS A 97 17.48 -5.86 -2.89
N ALA A 98 17.41 -4.64 -2.36
CA ALA A 98 18.12 -3.49 -2.92
C ALA A 98 19.61 -3.47 -2.58
N TYR A 99 20.02 -4.11 -1.49
CA TYR A 99 21.38 -4.05 -0.97
C TYR A 99 21.87 -5.43 -0.54
N LYS A 100 23.17 -5.70 -0.74
CA LYS A 100 23.83 -6.85 -0.13
C LYS A 100 24.19 -6.50 1.32
N ILE A 101 23.50 -7.13 2.26
CA ILE A 101 23.63 -6.84 3.70
C ILE A 101 23.80 -8.18 4.43
N ASP A 102 24.81 -8.27 5.30
CA ASP A 102 25.11 -9.51 6.00
C ASP A 102 24.19 -9.72 7.22
N HIS A 103 23.85 -8.64 7.92
CA HIS A 103 23.01 -8.68 9.11
C HIS A 103 21.86 -7.71 9.03
N MET A 104 20.63 -8.22 9.15
CA MET A 104 19.43 -7.41 9.04
C MET A 104 18.43 -7.70 10.12
N ARG A 105 17.87 -6.61 10.66
CA ARG A 105 16.68 -6.67 11.49
C ARG A 105 15.62 -5.74 10.87
N PHE A 106 14.45 -6.28 10.62
CA PHE A 106 13.29 -5.52 10.18
C PHE A 106 12.13 -5.72 11.16
N GLN A 107 11.55 -4.63 11.61
CA GLN A 107 10.34 -4.63 12.42
C GLN A 107 9.37 -3.63 11.83
N CYS A 108 8.17 -4.08 11.47
CA CYS A 108 7.08 -3.21 11.05
C CYS A 108 5.91 -3.37 11.99
N GLN A 109 5.42 -2.26 12.51
CA GLN A 109 4.29 -2.23 13.42
C GLN A 109 3.17 -1.39 12.79
N PRO A 110 2.14 -2.03 12.24
CA PRO A 110 0.94 -1.36 11.81
C PRO A 110 0.18 -0.81 13.02
N VAL A 111 -0.27 0.43 12.93
CA VAL A 111 -0.98 1.12 14.01
C VAL A 111 -2.31 1.63 13.49
N TYR A 112 -3.38 1.28 14.18
CA TYR A 112 -4.71 1.82 13.89
C TYR A 112 -4.78 3.30 14.25
N THR A 113 -5.47 4.06 13.42
CA THR A 113 -5.73 5.49 13.65
C THR A 113 -7.15 5.83 13.21
N ASN A 114 -7.58 7.07 13.51
CA ASN A 114 -8.88 7.56 13.08
C ASN A 114 -8.87 8.21 11.69
N THR A 115 -7.80 8.11 10.95
CA THR A 115 -7.72 8.57 9.55
C THR A 115 -8.05 7.41 8.61
N GLU A 116 -8.58 7.73 7.43
CA GLU A 116 -8.79 6.80 6.33
C GLU A 116 -7.51 6.61 5.51
#